data_3b14cd9c96a10ebdf0d26484c7ce4abf
#
_entry.id   3b14cd9c96a10ebdf0d26484c7ce4abf
#
_cell.length_a   1.000
_cell.length_b   1.000
_cell.length_c   1.000
_cell.angle_alpha   90.00
_cell.angle_beta   90.00
_cell.angle_gamma   90.00
#
_symmetry.space_group_name_H-M   'P 1'
#
loop_
_entity.id
_entity.type
_entity.pdbx_description
1 polymer ?
#
loop_
_entity_poly.entity_id
_entity_poly.type
_entity_poly.pdbx_seq_one_letter_code
_entity_poly.pdbx_strand_id
1 'polypeptide(L)'
;MSFQVEIAGRFARDAAKSGVGEVVAAFRRSFYLKFPGERYACVGDESLGRGPLNALVAEFRLPAIGERIAITAADAVLWEPPAPRDELLDLASIRKSAAAYIPDEGLGCLVIGEHNALSGYAQPGLDALERWLVGNALGDEAALLIGLGPGLTPSGDDYLAGMLVALRLIGRGGQADALWRWLGARLQERTSAISAAHLAAAAAGEAHEALHAVLNGSLEMDRLDAVGHCSGWDALAGAVAVASSRR
;
A
#
# COMPACT_ATOMS: atom_id res chain seq x y z
N MET A 1 21.09 -9.98 16.72
CA MET A 1 19.77 -9.84 17.39
C MET A 1 18.76 -10.68 16.60
N SER A 2 17.72 -11.22 17.25
CA SER A 2 16.63 -11.95 16.58
C SER A 2 15.30 -11.56 17.18
N PHE A 3 14.22 -11.62 16.38
CA PHE A 3 12.85 -11.39 16.82
C PHE A 3 12.01 -12.64 16.51
N GLN A 4 11.18 -13.04 17.47
CA GLN A 4 10.13 -14.01 17.25
C GLN A 4 8.88 -13.29 16.74
N VAL A 5 8.42 -13.67 15.54
CA VAL A 5 7.24 -13.07 14.90
C VAL A 5 6.00 -13.84 15.32
N GLU A 6 4.95 -13.14 15.74
CA GLU A 6 3.65 -13.72 16.12
C GLU A 6 2.68 -13.76 14.93
N ILE A 7 2.64 -12.66 14.15
CA ILE A 7 1.80 -12.54 12.96
C ILE A 7 2.67 -12.00 11.82
N ALA A 8 2.58 -12.62 10.65
CA ALA A 8 3.29 -12.16 9.46
C ALA A 8 2.38 -12.13 8.25
N GLY A 9 2.50 -11.09 7.44
CA GLY A 9 2.00 -11.10 6.07
C GLY A 9 2.84 -12.03 5.18
N ARG A 10 2.27 -12.44 4.05
CA ARG A 10 2.89 -13.41 3.15
C ARG A 10 4.28 -12.98 2.67
N PHE A 11 4.43 -11.72 2.28
CA PHE A 11 5.71 -11.19 1.80
C PHE A 11 6.76 -11.10 2.91
N ALA A 12 6.36 -10.69 4.13
CA ALA A 12 7.26 -10.68 5.29
C ALA A 12 7.73 -12.09 5.65
N ARG A 13 6.82 -13.07 5.66
CA ARG A 13 7.15 -14.47 5.93
C ARG A 13 8.09 -15.05 4.88
N ASP A 14 7.87 -14.74 3.61
CA ASP A 14 8.74 -15.20 2.53
C ASP A 14 10.10 -14.51 2.55
N ALA A 15 10.19 -13.23 2.94
CA ALA A 15 11.43 -12.53 3.17
C ALA A 15 12.25 -13.19 4.30
N ALA A 16 11.61 -13.52 5.42
CA ALA A 16 12.24 -14.16 6.59
C ALA A 16 12.95 -15.48 6.23
N LYS A 17 12.43 -16.26 5.28
CA LYS A 17 13.05 -17.50 4.78
C LYS A 17 14.42 -17.28 4.14
N SER A 18 14.73 -16.04 3.75
CA SER A 18 16.03 -15.69 3.12
C SER A 18 17.15 -15.50 4.13
N GLY A 19 16.92 -15.65 5.43
CA GLY A 19 17.90 -15.65 6.50
C GLY A 19 17.97 -14.31 7.25
N VAL A 20 19.14 -13.66 7.25
CA VAL A 20 19.39 -12.44 8.01
C VAL A 20 19.17 -11.22 7.12
N GLY A 21 18.33 -10.30 7.56
CA GLY A 21 18.11 -9.01 6.94
C GLY A 21 18.95 -7.90 7.55
N GLU A 22 19.13 -6.81 6.82
CA GLU A 22 19.77 -5.58 7.26
C GLU A 22 18.70 -4.49 7.49
N VAL A 23 18.82 -3.74 8.59
CA VAL A 23 17.94 -2.61 8.89
C VAL A 23 18.25 -1.46 7.92
N VAL A 24 17.31 -1.14 7.04
CA VAL A 24 17.47 -0.09 6.02
C VAL A 24 16.67 1.18 6.31
N ALA A 25 15.67 1.09 7.18
CA ALA A 25 14.92 2.24 7.68
C ALA A 25 14.39 1.94 9.08
N ALA A 26 14.34 2.96 9.94
CA ALA A 26 13.88 2.82 11.32
C ALA A 26 12.98 4.00 11.68
N PHE A 27 11.84 3.70 12.35
CA PHE A 27 10.81 4.62 12.81
C PHE A 27 10.54 4.36 14.29
N ARG A 28 9.81 5.25 14.94
CA ARG A 28 9.53 5.10 16.38
C ARG A 28 8.95 3.75 16.79
N ARG A 29 8.13 3.10 15.94
CA ARG A 29 7.36 1.88 16.25
C ARG A 29 7.57 0.74 15.25
N SER A 30 8.45 0.91 14.27
CA SER A 30 8.74 -0.09 13.26
C SER A 30 10.11 0.13 12.61
N PHE A 31 10.60 -0.87 11.93
CA PHE A 31 11.78 -0.77 11.07
C PHE A 31 11.64 -1.71 9.87
N TYR A 32 12.31 -1.34 8.76
CA TYR A 32 12.37 -2.19 7.59
C TYR A 32 13.66 -2.99 7.56
N LEU A 33 13.52 -4.29 7.30
CA LEU A 33 14.61 -5.21 6.99
C LEU A 33 14.66 -5.46 5.48
N LYS A 34 15.86 -5.33 4.91
CA LYS A 34 16.19 -5.77 3.57
C LYS A 34 16.87 -7.14 3.66
N PHE A 35 16.32 -8.12 2.97
CA PHE A 35 16.84 -9.48 2.85
C PHE A 35 17.47 -9.71 1.46
N PRO A 36 18.25 -10.79 1.28
CA PRO A 36 18.76 -11.19 -0.04
C PRO A 36 17.64 -11.31 -1.09
N GLY A 37 17.93 -10.89 -2.32
CA GLY A 37 16.96 -10.93 -3.42
C GLY A 37 15.94 -9.80 -3.39
N GLU A 38 16.31 -8.64 -2.83
CA GLU A 38 15.46 -7.44 -2.75
C GLU A 38 14.09 -7.71 -2.10
N ARG A 39 14.10 -8.52 -1.03
CA ARG A 39 12.91 -8.81 -0.23
C ARG A 39 12.89 -7.93 0.99
N TYR A 40 11.70 -7.50 1.40
CA TYR A 40 11.53 -6.57 2.51
C TYR A 40 10.50 -7.09 3.50
N ALA A 41 10.72 -6.79 4.80
CA ALA A 41 9.73 -6.91 5.85
C ALA A 41 9.75 -5.67 6.73
N CYS A 42 8.59 -5.21 7.16
CA CYS A 42 8.41 -4.18 8.17
C CYS A 42 8.13 -4.85 9.51
N VAL A 43 9.01 -4.69 10.47
CA VAL A 43 8.88 -5.28 11.80
C VAL A 43 8.38 -4.23 12.78
N GLY A 44 7.38 -4.53 13.57
CA GLY A 44 6.81 -3.63 14.57
C GLY A 44 5.97 -4.35 15.61
N ASP A 45 5.47 -3.59 16.59
CA ASP A 45 4.49 -4.08 17.55
C ASP A 45 3.08 -4.19 16.90
N GLU A 46 2.09 -4.64 17.66
CA GLU A 46 0.71 -4.82 17.17
C GLU A 46 0.09 -3.54 16.58
N SER A 47 0.56 -2.37 16.98
CA SER A 47 0.06 -1.08 16.48
C SER A 47 0.48 -0.77 15.05
N LEU A 48 1.45 -1.52 14.51
CA LEU A 48 1.78 -1.46 13.09
C LEU A 48 0.61 -1.94 12.22
N GLY A 49 -0.28 -2.76 12.77
CA GLY A 49 -1.36 -3.40 12.04
C GLY A 49 -0.86 -4.51 11.09
N ARG A 50 -1.81 -5.25 10.54
CA ARG A 50 -1.52 -6.37 9.65
C ARG A 50 -1.40 -5.91 8.21
N GLY A 51 -0.46 -6.47 7.48
CA GLY A 51 -0.24 -6.14 6.09
C GLY A 51 0.74 -7.12 5.43
N PRO A 52 0.86 -7.12 4.10
CA PRO A 52 1.64 -8.12 3.37
C PRO A 52 3.12 -8.15 3.74
N LEU A 53 3.73 -7.00 4.01
CA LEU A 53 5.12 -6.86 4.40
C LEU A 53 5.32 -6.79 5.91
N ASN A 54 4.26 -6.78 6.73
CA ASN A 54 4.35 -6.58 8.17
C ASN A 54 4.65 -7.89 8.91
N ALA A 55 5.54 -7.80 9.89
CA ALA A 55 5.89 -8.85 10.83
C ALA A 55 5.71 -8.29 12.25
N LEU A 56 4.67 -8.77 12.97
CA LEU A 56 4.33 -8.27 14.29
C LEU A 56 5.02 -9.10 15.36
N VAL A 57 5.63 -8.40 16.33
CA VAL A 57 6.38 -9.00 17.44
C VAL A 57 5.84 -8.49 18.78
N ALA A 58 5.78 -9.36 19.79
CA ALA A 58 5.34 -8.98 21.14
C ALA A 58 6.34 -8.05 21.84
N GLU A 59 7.64 -8.37 21.72
CA GLU A 59 8.72 -7.59 22.32
C GLU A 59 9.44 -6.76 21.26
N PHE A 60 8.94 -5.56 21.02
CA PHE A 60 9.56 -4.64 20.07
C PHE A 60 10.72 -3.85 20.71
N ARG A 61 11.86 -3.85 20.04
CA ARG A 61 13.01 -3.00 20.32
C ARG A 61 13.51 -2.39 19.02
N LEU A 62 13.78 -1.09 19.03
CA LEU A 62 14.24 -0.37 17.84
C LEU A 62 15.75 -0.62 17.64
N PRO A 63 16.16 -1.26 16.53
CA PRO A 63 17.55 -1.46 16.19
C PRO A 63 18.16 -0.23 15.49
N ALA A 64 19.50 -0.23 15.37
CA ALA A 64 20.20 0.75 14.57
C ALA A 64 20.13 0.43 13.07
N ILE A 65 20.14 1.47 12.23
CA ILE A 65 20.27 1.31 10.76
C ILE A 65 21.61 0.61 10.46
N GLY A 66 21.58 -0.36 9.54
CA GLY A 66 22.73 -1.20 9.19
C GLY A 66 22.90 -2.45 10.08
N GLU A 67 22.13 -2.56 11.18
CA GLU A 67 22.17 -3.76 12.03
C GLU A 67 21.62 -4.98 11.27
N ARG A 68 22.29 -6.13 11.47
CA ARG A 68 21.87 -7.39 10.85
C ARG A 68 21.01 -8.20 11.83
N ILE A 69 19.81 -8.52 11.40
CA ILE A 69 18.76 -9.11 12.25
C ILE A 69 18.12 -10.31 11.54
N ALA A 70 17.92 -11.39 12.31
CA ALA A 70 17.07 -12.50 11.90
C ALA A 70 15.67 -12.32 12.49
N ILE A 71 14.64 -12.63 11.71
CA ILE A 71 13.26 -12.79 12.21
C ILE A 71 12.85 -14.23 12.01
N THR A 72 12.22 -14.82 13.04
CA THR A 72 11.70 -16.20 13.01
C THR A 72 10.20 -16.14 12.86
N ALA A 73 9.72 -16.51 11.67
CA ALA A 73 8.31 -16.45 11.30
C ALA A 73 7.72 -17.83 10.92
N ALA A 74 8.41 -18.94 11.26
CA ALA A 74 7.97 -20.29 10.90
C ALA A 74 6.62 -20.63 11.54
N ASP A 75 6.46 -20.28 12.82
CA ASP A 75 5.25 -20.55 13.62
C ASP A 75 4.30 -19.35 13.68
N ALA A 76 4.62 -18.26 12.97
CA ALA A 76 3.80 -17.06 12.94
C ALA A 76 2.44 -17.35 12.29
N VAL A 77 1.39 -16.76 12.84
CA VAL A 77 0.07 -16.75 12.20
C VAL A 77 0.20 -15.99 10.86
N LEU A 78 -0.14 -16.66 9.76
CA LEU A 78 -0.15 -16.02 8.46
C LEU A 78 -1.37 -15.11 8.38
N TRP A 79 -1.13 -13.82 8.16
CA TRP A 79 -2.19 -12.90 7.79
C TRP A 79 -2.41 -12.94 6.28
N GLU A 80 -3.66 -13.08 5.90
CA GLU A 80 -4.13 -13.00 4.52
C GLU A 80 -5.27 -11.97 4.46
N PRO A 81 -5.38 -11.21 3.35
CA PRO A 81 -6.48 -10.28 3.19
C PRO A 81 -7.82 -11.05 3.16
N PRO A 82 -8.91 -10.42 3.66
CA PRO A 82 -10.24 -11.03 3.58
C PRO A 82 -10.63 -11.26 2.12
N ALA A 83 -11.44 -12.29 1.89
CA ALA A 83 -12.00 -12.57 0.58
C ALA A 83 -12.80 -11.35 0.06
N PRO A 84 -12.76 -11.06 -1.24
CA PRO A 84 -13.56 -10.00 -1.84
C PRO A 84 -15.05 -10.23 -1.56
N ARG A 85 -15.80 -9.14 -1.36
CA ARG A 85 -17.27 -9.18 -1.35
C ARG A 85 -17.78 -8.93 -2.75
N ASP A 86 -18.92 -9.58 -3.09
CA ASP A 86 -19.62 -9.34 -4.37
C ASP A 86 -20.35 -7.99 -4.39
N GLU A 87 -20.49 -7.34 -3.25
CA GLU A 87 -21.18 -6.06 -3.11
C GLU A 87 -20.34 -4.89 -3.62
N LEU A 88 -21.02 -3.95 -4.29
CA LEU A 88 -20.41 -2.70 -4.74
C LEU A 88 -20.01 -1.84 -3.52
N LEU A 89 -18.87 -1.16 -3.63
CA LEU A 89 -18.47 -0.17 -2.63
C LEU A 89 -19.50 0.97 -2.54
N ASP A 90 -19.96 1.24 -1.33
CA ASP A 90 -20.79 2.43 -1.05
C ASP A 90 -19.89 3.67 -0.98
N LEU A 91 -19.58 4.22 -2.16
CA LEU A 91 -18.75 5.40 -2.29
C LEU A 91 -19.32 6.64 -1.57
N ALA A 92 -20.64 6.73 -1.45
CA ALA A 92 -21.27 7.86 -0.78
C ALA A 92 -21.00 7.83 0.73
N SER A 93 -21.15 6.66 1.35
CA SER A 93 -20.84 6.47 2.78
C SER A 93 -19.34 6.60 3.05
N ILE A 94 -18.46 6.06 2.18
CA ILE A 94 -17.01 6.22 2.31
C ILE A 94 -16.64 7.70 2.28
N ARG A 95 -17.09 8.46 1.28
CA ARG A 95 -16.78 9.91 1.15
C ARG A 95 -17.26 10.70 2.35
N LYS A 96 -18.49 10.44 2.81
CA LYS A 96 -19.05 11.11 3.98
C LYS A 96 -18.24 10.83 5.25
N SER A 97 -17.86 9.57 5.49
CA SER A 97 -17.10 9.19 6.68
C SER A 97 -15.64 9.68 6.62
N ALA A 98 -15.05 9.70 5.43
CA ALA A 98 -13.67 10.13 5.21
C ALA A 98 -13.45 11.63 5.43
N ALA A 99 -14.45 12.47 5.15
CA ALA A 99 -14.31 13.93 5.10
C ALA A 99 -13.75 14.58 6.38
N ALA A 100 -13.92 13.94 7.55
CA ALA A 100 -13.42 14.45 8.82
C ALA A 100 -11.96 14.05 9.14
N TYR A 101 -11.37 13.17 8.34
CA TYR A 101 -10.07 12.54 8.64
C TYR A 101 -9.01 12.80 7.58
N ILE A 102 -9.40 13.23 6.36
CA ILE A 102 -8.47 13.40 5.24
C ILE A 102 -7.40 14.45 5.60
N PRO A 103 -6.11 14.09 5.51
CA PRO A 103 -5.02 15.03 5.73
C PRO A 103 -4.93 16.07 4.60
N ASP A 104 -4.40 17.24 4.90
CA ASP A 104 -4.16 18.31 3.92
C ASP A 104 -3.10 17.91 2.87
N GLU A 105 -2.23 16.96 3.23
CA GLU A 105 -1.15 16.45 2.40
C GLU A 105 -1.57 15.16 1.65
N GLY A 106 -0.76 14.76 0.66
CA GLY A 106 -1.00 13.56 -0.11
C GLY A 106 -2.09 13.70 -1.17
N LEU A 107 -2.61 12.57 -1.64
CA LEU A 107 -3.67 12.45 -2.64
C LEU A 107 -5.02 12.04 -2.02
N GLY A 108 -5.10 11.92 -0.69
CA GLY A 108 -6.30 11.51 0.04
C GLY A 108 -7.50 12.42 -0.22
N CYS A 109 -7.28 13.71 -0.49
CA CYS A 109 -8.34 14.69 -0.86
C CYS A 109 -9.20 14.22 -2.05
N LEU A 110 -8.64 13.40 -2.94
CA LEU A 110 -9.38 12.86 -4.09
C LEU A 110 -10.50 11.89 -3.69
N VAL A 111 -10.45 11.32 -2.49
CA VAL A 111 -11.53 10.46 -1.96
C VAL A 111 -12.86 11.22 -1.95
N ILE A 112 -12.83 12.48 -1.53
CA ILE A 112 -14.03 13.36 -1.44
C ILE A 112 -14.19 14.29 -2.65
N GLY A 113 -13.34 14.15 -3.66
CA GLY A 113 -13.39 14.98 -4.88
C GLY A 113 -12.82 16.38 -4.70
N GLU A 114 -11.98 16.58 -3.68
CA GLU A 114 -11.24 17.82 -3.46
C GLU A 114 -9.83 17.73 -4.07
N HIS A 115 -9.19 18.88 -4.23
CA HIS A 115 -7.86 19.01 -4.82
C HIS A 115 -6.94 19.84 -3.94
N ASN A 116 -5.65 19.50 -3.95
CA ASN A 116 -4.56 20.26 -3.34
C ASN A 116 -3.42 20.48 -4.36
N ALA A 117 -2.31 21.06 -3.91
CA ALA A 117 -1.18 21.35 -4.81
C ALA A 117 -0.59 20.06 -5.41
N LEU A 118 -0.51 18.95 -4.63
CA LEU A 118 0.05 17.69 -5.11
C LEU A 118 -0.85 17.04 -6.15
N SER A 119 -2.16 16.99 -5.91
CA SER A 119 -3.12 16.45 -6.86
C SER A 119 -3.19 17.30 -8.14
N GLY A 120 -3.06 18.63 -8.02
CA GLY A 120 -2.96 19.52 -9.17
C GLY A 120 -1.73 19.24 -10.04
N TYR A 121 -0.57 18.98 -9.42
CA TYR A 121 0.63 18.55 -10.15
C TYR A 121 0.44 17.16 -10.80
N ALA A 122 -0.22 16.24 -10.11
CA ALA A 122 -0.48 14.88 -10.59
C ALA A 122 -1.57 14.79 -11.67
N GLN A 123 -2.35 15.87 -11.89
CA GLN A 123 -3.57 15.84 -12.71
C GLN A 123 -3.39 15.19 -14.09
N PRO A 124 -2.33 15.47 -14.89
CA PRO A 124 -2.16 14.80 -16.18
C PRO A 124 -2.04 13.26 -16.05
N GLY A 125 -1.38 12.78 -14.99
CA GLY A 125 -1.24 11.36 -14.70
C GLY A 125 -2.55 10.73 -14.23
N LEU A 126 -3.29 11.43 -13.36
CA LEU A 126 -4.62 11.01 -12.90
C LEU A 126 -5.60 10.88 -14.06
N ASP A 127 -5.65 11.88 -14.95
CA ASP A 127 -6.47 11.86 -16.15
C ASP A 127 -6.12 10.70 -17.09
N ALA A 128 -4.83 10.38 -17.23
CA ALA A 128 -4.38 9.25 -18.05
C ALA A 128 -4.87 7.91 -17.47
N LEU A 129 -4.81 7.74 -16.14
CA LEU A 129 -5.32 6.56 -15.46
C LEU A 129 -6.85 6.45 -15.55
N GLU A 130 -7.58 7.56 -15.39
CA GLU A 130 -9.04 7.56 -15.53
C GLU A 130 -9.47 7.16 -16.94
N ARG A 131 -8.86 7.73 -17.98
CA ARG A 131 -9.11 7.31 -19.37
C ARG A 131 -8.80 5.83 -19.60
N TRP A 132 -7.70 5.34 -19.03
CA TRP A 132 -7.33 3.94 -19.13
C TRP A 132 -8.33 3.02 -18.44
N LEU A 133 -8.84 3.37 -17.27
CA LEU A 133 -9.84 2.59 -16.54
C LEU A 133 -11.13 2.35 -17.35
N VAL A 134 -11.48 3.23 -18.26
CA VAL A 134 -12.65 3.12 -19.15
C VAL A 134 -12.31 2.58 -20.55
N GLY A 135 -11.10 2.02 -20.73
CA GLY A 135 -10.73 1.24 -21.93
C GLY A 135 -9.81 1.93 -22.94
N ASN A 136 -9.30 3.14 -22.64
CA ASN A 136 -8.29 3.76 -23.49
C ASN A 136 -6.90 3.15 -23.23
N ALA A 137 -5.92 3.45 -24.09
CA ALA A 137 -4.54 3.11 -23.84
C ALA A 137 -3.99 3.90 -22.64
N LEU A 138 -3.13 3.25 -21.82
CA LEU A 138 -2.46 3.93 -20.72
C LEU A 138 -1.39 4.88 -21.26
N GLY A 139 -1.58 6.18 -21.06
CA GLY A 139 -0.64 7.22 -21.47
C GLY A 139 0.60 7.27 -20.58
N ASP A 140 1.71 7.77 -21.12
CA ASP A 140 2.96 7.92 -20.39
C ASP A 140 2.89 8.96 -19.27
N GLU A 141 1.93 9.87 -19.31
CA GLU A 141 1.65 10.86 -18.26
C GLU A 141 1.36 10.20 -16.91
N ALA A 142 0.81 8.99 -16.91
CA ALA A 142 0.59 8.20 -15.68
C ALA A 142 1.89 7.96 -14.90
N ALA A 143 3.05 8.03 -15.56
CA ALA A 143 4.35 7.88 -14.91
C ALA A 143 4.71 9.03 -13.95
N LEU A 144 4.00 10.15 -14.01
CA LEU A 144 4.12 11.27 -13.06
C LEU A 144 3.77 10.84 -11.62
N LEU A 145 2.95 9.81 -11.47
CA LEU A 145 2.58 9.29 -10.15
C LEU A 145 3.67 8.43 -9.51
N ILE A 146 4.54 7.79 -10.30
CA ILE A 146 5.57 6.91 -9.75
C ILE A 146 6.61 7.73 -9.00
N GLY A 147 6.73 7.48 -7.68
CA GLY A 147 7.63 8.21 -6.79
C GLY A 147 7.16 9.64 -6.46
N LEU A 148 5.92 10.00 -6.75
CA LEU A 148 5.37 11.32 -6.45
C LEU A 148 5.05 11.47 -4.97
N GLY A 149 5.68 12.41 -4.31
CA GLY A 149 5.49 12.75 -2.90
C GLY A 149 6.70 12.35 -2.04
N PRO A 150 6.72 12.80 -0.78
CA PRO A 150 7.81 12.51 0.15
C PRO A 150 7.71 11.10 0.74
N GLY A 151 8.79 10.65 1.40
CA GLY A 151 8.80 9.44 2.22
C GLY A 151 9.24 8.17 1.51
N LEU A 152 9.14 7.04 2.20
CA LEU A 152 9.53 5.71 1.69
C LEU A 152 8.47 5.09 0.79
N THR A 153 7.20 5.44 1.01
CA THR A 153 6.05 5.11 0.17
C THR A 153 5.42 6.43 -0.29
N PRO A 154 5.88 6.98 -1.43
CA PRO A 154 5.34 8.23 -1.97
C PRO A 154 3.84 8.14 -2.26
N SER A 155 3.12 9.25 -2.09
CA SER A 155 1.66 9.33 -2.26
C SER A 155 1.15 8.78 -3.59
N GLY A 156 1.88 9.03 -4.67
CA GLY A 156 1.53 8.51 -5.99
C GLY A 156 1.66 7.00 -6.09
N ASP A 157 2.66 6.41 -5.43
CA ASP A 157 2.83 4.95 -5.37
C ASP A 157 1.72 4.30 -4.53
N ASP A 158 1.36 4.92 -3.40
CA ASP A 158 0.27 4.43 -2.55
C ASP A 158 -1.08 4.52 -3.31
N TYR A 159 -1.31 5.58 -4.07
CA TYR A 159 -2.47 5.69 -4.97
C TYR A 159 -2.51 4.55 -6.00
N LEU A 160 -1.38 4.28 -6.67
CA LEU A 160 -1.26 3.19 -7.64
C LEU A 160 -1.44 1.81 -6.97
N ALA A 161 -0.94 1.64 -5.74
CA ALA A 161 -1.18 0.44 -4.95
C ALA A 161 -2.67 0.24 -4.64
N GLY A 162 -3.37 1.28 -4.22
CA GLY A 162 -4.81 1.26 -4.01
C GLY A 162 -5.59 0.87 -5.26
N MET A 163 -5.20 1.39 -6.43
CA MET A 163 -5.79 0.99 -7.72
C MET A 163 -5.60 -0.51 -8.00
N LEU A 164 -4.37 -1.03 -7.81
CA LEU A 164 -4.06 -2.45 -8.04
C LEU A 164 -4.92 -3.36 -7.15
N VAL A 165 -5.00 -3.05 -5.86
CA VAL A 165 -5.82 -3.80 -4.90
C VAL A 165 -7.29 -3.77 -5.29
N ALA A 166 -7.84 -2.60 -5.59
CA ALA A 166 -9.24 -2.45 -5.98
C ALA A 166 -9.56 -3.22 -7.27
N LEU A 167 -8.70 -3.15 -8.29
CA LEU A 167 -8.85 -3.91 -9.54
C LEU A 167 -8.92 -5.41 -9.28
N ARG A 168 -8.09 -5.95 -8.36
CA ARG A 168 -8.15 -7.36 -7.96
C ARG A 168 -9.46 -7.69 -7.27
N LEU A 169 -9.86 -6.88 -6.30
CA LEU A 169 -11.07 -7.11 -5.50
C LEU A 169 -12.34 -7.11 -6.35
N ILE A 170 -12.40 -6.26 -7.38
CA ILE A 170 -13.60 -6.15 -8.23
C ILE A 170 -13.58 -7.06 -9.47
N GLY A 171 -12.66 -8.02 -9.53
CA GLY A 171 -12.57 -8.99 -10.63
C GLY A 171 -11.97 -8.45 -11.94
N ARG A 172 -11.37 -7.24 -11.94
CA ARG A 172 -10.67 -6.66 -13.10
C ARG A 172 -9.19 -7.08 -13.14
N GLY A 173 -8.90 -8.35 -12.86
CA GLY A 173 -7.54 -8.87 -12.75
C GLY A 173 -6.67 -8.63 -13.99
N GLY A 174 -7.24 -8.73 -15.19
CA GLY A 174 -6.51 -8.43 -16.45
C GLY A 174 -5.98 -6.98 -16.51
N GLN A 175 -6.74 -6.01 -15.97
CA GLN A 175 -6.27 -4.62 -15.87
C GLN A 175 -5.23 -4.47 -14.76
N ALA A 176 -5.39 -5.15 -13.62
CA ALA A 176 -4.35 -5.17 -12.59
C ALA A 176 -3.01 -5.70 -13.15
N ASP A 177 -3.03 -6.78 -13.93
CA ASP A 177 -1.84 -7.33 -14.58
C ASP A 177 -1.25 -6.38 -15.62
N ALA A 178 -2.09 -5.67 -16.38
CA ALA A 178 -1.64 -4.69 -17.35
C ALA A 178 -0.95 -3.49 -16.66
N LEU A 179 -1.58 -2.94 -15.61
CA LEU A 179 -0.99 -1.86 -14.81
C LEU A 179 0.32 -2.29 -14.16
N TRP A 180 0.36 -3.48 -13.56
CA TRP A 180 1.57 -4.00 -12.91
C TRP A 180 2.72 -4.17 -13.90
N ARG A 181 2.49 -4.73 -15.08
CA ARG A 181 3.53 -4.86 -16.12
C ARG A 181 4.04 -3.50 -16.58
N TRP A 182 3.14 -2.53 -16.73
CA TRP A 182 3.50 -1.17 -17.12
C TRP A 182 4.34 -0.47 -16.04
N LEU A 183 3.99 -0.63 -14.76
CA LEU A 183 4.74 -0.13 -13.61
C LEU A 183 6.11 -0.80 -13.51
N GLY A 184 6.18 -2.12 -13.56
CA GLY A 184 7.40 -2.90 -13.34
C GLY A 184 8.58 -2.48 -14.21
N ALA A 185 8.32 -2.03 -15.44
CA ALA A 185 9.35 -1.51 -16.34
C ALA A 185 9.91 -0.13 -15.91
N ARG A 186 9.31 0.54 -14.91
CA ARG A 186 9.58 1.94 -14.54
C ARG A 186 9.98 2.14 -13.07
N LEU A 187 9.68 1.17 -12.19
CA LEU A 187 9.82 1.34 -10.74
C LEU A 187 11.26 1.58 -10.30
N GLN A 188 12.21 0.81 -10.84
CA GLN A 188 13.60 0.80 -10.37
C GLN A 188 14.26 2.19 -10.41
N GLU A 189 13.88 3.03 -11.38
CA GLU A 189 14.48 4.35 -11.59
C GLU A 189 13.68 5.48 -10.93
N ARG A 190 12.45 5.21 -10.47
CA ARG A 190 11.48 6.26 -10.12
C ARG A 190 11.02 6.22 -8.67
N THR A 191 11.14 5.09 -8.00
CA THR A 191 10.70 4.98 -6.61
C THR A 191 11.65 4.17 -5.74
N SER A 192 11.40 4.17 -4.43
CA SER A 192 12.17 3.41 -3.46
C SER A 192 11.94 1.90 -3.62
N ALA A 193 12.94 1.11 -3.27
CA ALA A 193 12.79 -0.35 -3.29
C ALA A 193 11.72 -0.85 -2.28
N ILE A 194 11.50 -0.12 -1.17
CA ILE A 194 10.44 -0.41 -0.20
C ILE A 194 9.07 -0.16 -0.84
N SER A 195 8.89 0.98 -1.52
CA SER A 195 7.65 1.28 -2.23
C SER A 195 7.38 0.26 -3.35
N ALA A 196 8.41 -0.11 -4.11
CA ALA A 196 8.30 -1.16 -5.13
C ALA A 196 7.83 -2.51 -4.54
N ALA A 197 8.28 -2.85 -3.32
CA ALA A 197 7.81 -4.06 -2.62
C ALA A 197 6.34 -3.96 -2.21
N HIS A 198 5.87 -2.80 -1.74
CA HIS A 198 4.45 -2.56 -1.47
C HIS A 198 3.60 -2.63 -2.74
N LEU A 199 4.05 -2.05 -3.84
CA LEU A 199 3.38 -2.15 -5.14
C LEU A 199 3.32 -3.59 -5.66
N ALA A 200 4.36 -4.40 -5.43
CA ALA A 200 4.35 -5.83 -5.77
C ALA A 200 3.31 -6.61 -4.95
N ALA A 201 3.16 -6.28 -3.66
CA ALA A 201 2.11 -6.86 -2.83
C ALA A 201 0.71 -6.43 -3.30
N ALA A 202 0.53 -5.14 -3.63
CA ALA A 202 -0.71 -4.61 -4.16
C ALA A 202 -1.10 -5.25 -5.50
N ALA A 203 -0.13 -5.55 -6.37
CA ALA A 203 -0.35 -6.29 -7.61
C ALA A 203 -0.87 -7.72 -7.37
N ALA A 204 -0.56 -8.32 -6.22
CA ALA A 204 -1.15 -9.58 -5.78
C ALA A 204 -2.51 -9.42 -5.08
N GLY A 205 -3.00 -8.19 -4.90
CA GLY A 205 -4.25 -7.87 -4.21
C GLY A 205 -4.11 -7.69 -2.70
N GLU A 206 -2.88 -7.53 -2.20
CA GLU A 206 -2.60 -7.43 -0.78
C GLU A 206 -2.18 -6.01 -0.38
N ALA A 207 -2.81 -5.47 0.66
CA ALA A 207 -2.49 -4.18 1.27
C ALA A 207 -2.67 -4.25 2.79
N HIS A 208 -2.53 -3.13 3.47
CA HIS A 208 -2.77 -3.04 4.91
C HIS A 208 -4.23 -3.42 5.25
N GLU A 209 -4.44 -4.08 6.40
CA GLU A 209 -5.77 -4.55 6.84
C GLU A 209 -6.83 -3.45 6.92
N ALA A 210 -6.43 -2.21 7.27
CA ALA A 210 -7.35 -1.08 7.35
C ALA A 210 -7.95 -0.73 5.97
N LEU A 211 -7.14 -0.75 4.90
CA LEU A 211 -7.65 -0.55 3.54
C LEU A 211 -8.62 -1.65 3.16
N HIS A 212 -8.25 -2.92 3.41
CA HIS A 212 -9.16 -4.05 3.14
C HIS A 212 -10.45 -3.94 3.94
N ALA A 213 -10.41 -3.48 5.20
CA ALA A 213 -11.61 -3.28 6.01
C ALA A 213 -12.56 -2.26 5.35
N VAL A 214 -12.03 -1.10 4.90
CA VAL A 214 -12.84 -0.10 4.20
C VAL A 214 -13.39 -0.64 2.88
N LEU A 215 -12.57 -1.33 2.09
CA LEU A 215 -13.00 -1.95 0.84
C LEU A 215 -14.01 -3.09 1.03
N ASN A 216 -14.10 -3.64 2.24
CA ASN A 216 -15.12 -4.60 2.66
C ASN A 216 -16.28 -3.98 3.46
N GLY A 217 -16.44 -2.67 3.41
CA GLY A 217 -17.60 -1.94 3.95
C GLY A 217 -17.46 -1.45 5.39
N SER A 218 -16.28 -1.55 6.02
CA SER A 218 -16.04 -0.85 7.30
C SER A 218 -15.94 0.65 7.05
N LEU A 219 -16.45 1.43 7.98
CA LEU A 219 -16.34 2.90 7.99
C LEU A 219 -15.48 3.41 9.16
N GLU A 220 -14.64 2.55 9.73
CA GLU A 220 -13.68 2.89 10.79
C GLU A 220 -12.45 3.60 10.18
N MET A 221 -12.63 4.89 9.88
CA MET A 221 -11.62 5.71 9.18
C MET A 221 -10.40 6.03 10.04
N ASP A 222 -10.53 6.02 11.36
CA ASP A 222 -9.44 6.16 12.33
C ASP A 222 -8.35 5.07 12.15
N ARG A 223 -8.75 3.85 11.81
CA ARG A 223 -7.81 2.77 11.51
C ARG A 223 -7.02 3.03 10.23
N LEU A 224 -7.64 3.63 9.23
CA LEU A 224 -6.97 4.00 7.98
C LEU A 224 -6.03 5.19 8.19
N ASP A 225 -6.44 6.15 9.02
CA ASP A 225 -5.63 7.32 9.39
C ASP A 225 -4.35 6.93 10.15
N ALA A 226 -4.36 5.80 10.85
CA ALA A 226 -3.19 5.26 11.52
C ALA A 226 -2.14 4.62 10.58
N VAL A 227 -2.45 4.44 9.28
CA VAL A 227 -1.56 3.82 8.29
C VAL A 227 -0.60 4.85 7.68
N GLY A 228 0.60 4.93 8.25
CA GLY A 228 1.59 5.92 7.82
C GLY A 228 1.10 7.35 8.06
N HIS A 229 1.67 8.33 7.36
CA HIS A 229 1.24 9.73 7.45
C HIS A 229 0.00 9.99 6.57
N CYS A 230 0.10 9.65 5.26
CA CYS A 230 -0.98 9.79 4.27
C CYS A 230 -1.27 8.48 3.54
N SER A 231 -0.43 7.45 3.68
CA SER A 231 -0.42 6.26 2.83
C SER A 231 -1.76 5.53 2.77
N GLY A 232 -2.47 5.43 3.90
CA GLY A 232 -3.81 4.82 3.93
C GLY A 232 -4.83 5.59 3.09
N TRP A 233 -4.78 6.92 3.14
CA TRP A 233 -5.67 7.80 2.40
C TRP A 233 -5.35 7.85 0.92
N ASP A 234 -4.07 7.87 0.55
CA ASP A 234 -3.61 7.85 -0.82
C ASP A 234 -4.01 6.53 -1.51
N ALA A 235 -3.85 5.41 -0.81
CA ALA A 235 -4.31 4.11 -1.31
C ALA A 235 -5.85 4.04 -1.44
N LEU A 236 -6.60 4.60 -0.48
CA LEU A 236 -8.05 4.70 -0.60
C LEU A 236 -8.46 5.55 -1.80
N ALA A 237 -7.78 6.66 -2.08
CA ALA A 237 -8.05 7.50 -3.25
C ALA A 237 -7.92 6.72 -4.57
N GLY A 238 -6.85 5.93 -4.71
CA GLY A 238 -6.66 5.05 -5.87
C GLY A 238 -7.76 4.00 -6.00
N ALA A 239 -8.17 3.41 -4.87
CA ALA A 239 -9.26 2.42 -4.86
C ALA A 239 -10.61 3.05 -5.23
N VAL A 240 -10.90 4.26 -4.75
CA VAL A 240 -12.12 5.02 -5.08
C VAL A 240 -12.15 5.38 -6.56
N ALA A 241 -11.03 5.76 -7.18
CA ALA A 241 -10.94 6.04 -8.61
C ALA A 241 -11.35 4.81 -9.44
N VAL A 242 -10.85 3.62 -9.08
CA VAL A 242 -11.23 2.35 -9.73
C VAL A 242 -12.72 2.04 -9.55
N ALA A 243 -13.25 2.18 -8.34
CA ALA A 243 -14.65 1.91 -8.05
C ALA A 243 -15.59 2.88 -8.76
N SER A 244 -15.19 4.16 -8.91
CA SER A 244 -15.95 5.20 -9.62
C SER A 244 -16.00 4.96 -11.13
N SER A 245 -15.02 4.28 -11.74
CA SER A 245 -14.94 3.99 -13.18
C SER A 245 -15.93 2.91 -13.67
N ARG A 246 -16.71 2.32 -12.77
CA ARG A 246 -17.72 1.29 -13.10
C ARG A 246 -19.06 1.83 -13.60
N ARG A 247 -19.25 3.14 -13.62
CA ARG A 247 -20.53 3.79 -13.97
C ARG A 247 -20.65 4.07 -15.46
#